data_879330e7c2effb64f38ebf2ecf4e553a
#
_entry.id   879330e7c2effb64f38ebf2ecf4e553a
#
_cell.length_a   1.000
_cell.length_b   1.000
_cell.length_c   1.000
_cell.angle_alpha   90.00
_cell.angle_beta   90.00
_cell.angle_gamma   90.00
#
_symmetry.space_group_name_H-M   'P 1'
#
loop_
_entity.id
_entity.type
_entity.pdbx_description
1 polymer ?
#
loop_
_entity_poly.entity_id
_entity_poly.type
_entity_poly.pdbx_seq_one_letter_code
_entity_poly.pdbx_strand_id
1 'polypeptide(L)'
;MKRFAKPRFCIPAALVVILLACASAPLGAQTLCSSGVCVLTWQNDTYRTGDNLQESVLNHGTIAKKIFGQRCSAQLDGQVYGQPLVLTNVNIDSTTYPFVVYVVTQNDTLYQIDGDPQHNCTVINKLPFLSTQGLPTYGQFPKSCKGCIAVSPIIGILGTPVININNGVGTIYLVTESQDQPTRASTSYAYLYAVDVQSLAVKQSVHVCASGCGQFSSSQFAHDHIQRTGLLFANCGSGCQNKNYVYAGFSMRDAAPTPYPFGAIFGYNADDLNDPNVFYIQTSQGTTGQDGGGIWMGGAAPAFGTDSSGQSWIYVTTANGVFDLNNSAPPNTEMGDSFLKLDPNGLALAAPSGGYGYFTPVDQYYRSFYSPACNNFSGDVDFGSGGVMLIPDHQLPNWPNLALSGDKEGGLWFVDRTNLGGFDTSCSNNPCSCRPTQSGNNIETYWTTTPYQGKNIHGGEAFWQFGSAPPFRNYLFAAAGEGQVIRYLLCADSRAKGPIDTKVCPTRLFGSVDTLGHRINFPYGVTPSISANGQARDAVVWAIKKPDGHVSQGTIPGIFYAFDAVTMKELYNSNQCTMNKVPVDQIAPATKFSVPTVANGFVYVGAQGLQNGVNNGSGTFYIFGSLPPRTCD
;
A
#
# COMPACT_ATOMS: atom_id res chain seq x y z
N MET A 1 -28.00 90.98 -48.09
CA MET A 1 -28.52 90.16 -46.99
C MET A 1 -29.07 88.88 -47.56
N LYS A 2 -28.33 87.86 -47.51
CA LYS A 2 -28.64 86.53 -48.13
C LYS A 2 -28.99 85.54 -47.07
N ARG A 3 -30.18 84.97 -47.13
CA ARG A 3 -30.66 83.89 -46.30
C ARG A 3 -30.08 82.56 -46.85
N PHE A 4 -29.41 81.80 -46.07
CA PHE A 4 -29.04 80.44 -46.41
C PHE A 4 -30.04 79.45 -45.83
N ALA A 5 -30.55 78.58 -46.71
CA ALA A 5 -31.43 77.46 -46.38
C ALA A 5 -30.63 76.27 -45.87
N LYS A 6 -31.11 75.56 -44.82
CA LYS A 6 -30.58 74.32 -44.32
C LYS A 6 -31.16 73.12 -45.11
N PRO A 7 -30.36 72.12 -45.52
CA PRO A 7 -30.93 70.90 -46.08
C PRO A 7 -31.39 69.97 -44.97
N ARG A 8 -32.55 69.36 -45.14
CA ARG A 8 -33.07 68.25 -44.32
C ARG A 8 -32.46 66.95 -44.83
N PHE A 9 -31.74 66.24 -43.95
CA PHE A 9 -31.33 64.85 -44.19
C PHE A 9 -32.41 63.93 -43.60
N CYS A 10 -33.00 63.06 -44.43
CA CYS A 10 -33.78 61.91 -44.02
C CYS A 10 -32.79 60.77 -43.69
N ILE A 11 -32.86 60.27 -42.46
CA ILE A 11 -32.15 59.08 -42.00
C ILE A 11 -33.09 57.87 -42.18
N PRO A 12 -32.76 56.81 -42.90
CA PRO A 12 -33.55 55.59 -42.91
C PRO A 12 -33.32 54.83 -41.59
N ALA A 13 -34.40 54.43 -40.94
CA ALA A 13 -34.36 53.56 -39.77
C ALA A 13 -33.90 52.17 -40.16
N ALA A 14 -32.63 51.83 -39.87
CA ALA A 14 -32.13 50.46 -39.98
C ALA A 14 -32.56 49.69 -38.71
N LEU A 15 -33.42 48.68 -38.90
CA LEU A 15 -33.86 47.74 -37.89
C LEU A 15 -32.66 46.85 -37.53
N VAL A 16 -31.98 47.10 -36.41
CA VAL A 16 -30.93 46.20 -35.90
C VAL A 16 -31.62 45.07 -35.13
N VAL A 17 -31.73 43.92 -35.77
CA VAL A 17 -32.11 42.66 -35.11
C VAL A 17 -30.90 42.18 -34.32
N ILE A 18 -30.86 42.40 -33.02
CA ILE A 18 -29.88 41.79 -32.09
C ILE A 18 -30.31 40.35 -31.89
N LEU A 19 -29.67 39.43 -32.61
CA LEU A 19 -29.65 38.02 -32.30
C LEU A 19 -28.83 37.83 -30.98
N LEU A 20 -29.53 37.71 -29.86
CA LEU A 20 -28.93 37.16 -28.65
C LEU A 20 -28.61 35.69 -28.92
N ALA A 21 -27.39 35.42 -29.39
CA ALA A 21 -26.81 34.10 -29.27
C ALA A 21 -26.62 33.85 -27.76
N CYS A 22 -27.52 33.10 -27.12
CA CYS A 22 -27.24 32.43 -25.86
C CYS A 22 -26.09 31.46 -26.12
N ALA A 23 -24.85 31.93 -25.98
CA ALA A 23 -23.73 31.06 -25.80
C ALA A 23 -24.00 30.33 -24.45
N SER A 24 -24.57 29.13 -24.51
CA SER A 24 -24.48 28.19 -23.41
C SER A 24 -22.98 28.00 -23.17
N ALA A 25 -22.46 28.65 -22.12
CA ALA A 25 -21.14 28.31 -21.63
C ALA A 25 -21.13 26.79 -21.46
N PRO A 26 -20.14 26.06 -21.98
CA PRO A 26 -20.02 24.66 -21.67
C PRO A 26 -20.00 24.59 -20.12
N LEU A 27 -20.95 23.84 -19.53
CA LEU A 27 -20.82 23.44 -18.13
C LEU A 27 -19.39 22.90 -18.04
N GLY A 28 -18.52 23.61 -17.29
CA GLY A 28 -17.13 23.21 -17.15
C GLY A 28 -17.13 21.77 -16.72
N ALA A 29 -16.55 20.88 -17.52
CA ALA A 29 -16.42 19.49 -17.16
C ALA A 29 -15.77 19.45 -15.79
N GLN A 30 -16.47 18.90 -14.79
CA GLN A 30 -15.92 18.73 -13.45
C GLN A 30 -14.64 17.91 -13.60
N THR A 31 -13.51 18.47 -13.15
CA THR A 31 -12.24 17.79 -13.25
C THR A 31 -12.15 16.72 -12.17
N LEU A 32 -11.52 15.58 -12.49
CA LEU A 32 -11.25 14.51 -11.53
C LEU A 32 -10.61 15.09 -10.26
N CYS A 33 -11.07 14.66 -9.11
CA CYS A 33 -10.57 15.06 -7.80
C CYS A 33 -10.67 16.57 -7.48
N SER A 34 -11.55 17.30 -8.17
CA SER A 34 -11.74 18.74 -7.94
C SER A 34 -12.49 19.05 -6.65
N SER A 35 -13.17 18.09 -6.06
CA SER A 35 -13.82 18.17 -4.75
C SER A 35 -13.78 16.83 -4.04
N GLY A 36 -13.74 16.84 -2.72
CA GLY A 36 -13.59 15.63 -1.91
C GLY A 36 -12.16 15.07 -1.95
N VAL A 37 -11.98 13.89 -1.38
CA VAL A 37 -10.68 13.22 -1.23
C VAL A 37 -10.57 12.09 -2.22
N CYS A 38 -9.50 12.10 -3.03
CA CYS A 38 -9.09 10.96 -3.84
C CYS A 38 -8.04 10.15 -3.11
N VAL A 39 -8.13 8.82 -3.22
CA VAL A 39 -7.10 7.90 -2.77
C VAL A 39 -6.49 7.25 -4.01
N LEU A 40 -5.28 7.67 -4.36
CA LEU A 40 -4.64 7.36 -5.64
C LEU A 40 -3.58 6.27 -5.55
N THR A 41 -3.18 5.89 -4.34
CA THR A 41 -2.08 4.95 -4.08
C THR A 41 -2.28 4.26 -2.73
N TRP A 42 -1.53 3.20 -2.51
CA TRP A 42 -1.49 2.48 -1.24
C TRP A 42 -1.15 3.44 -0.07
N GLN A 43 -1.92 3.34 1.03
CA GLN A 43 -1.76 4.17 2.24
C GLN A 43 -1.81 5.69 1.96
N ASN A 44 -2.68 6.10 1.01
CA ASN A 44 -3.08 7.47 0.69
C ASN A 44 -2.00 8.37 0.06
N ASP A 45 -0.74 8.25 0.42
CA ASP A 45 0.35 9.11 -0.04
C ASP A 45 1.65 8.33 -0.37
N THR A 46 2.67 9.02 -0.87
CA THR A 46 3.96 8.41 -1.20
C THR A 46 4.87 8.20 0.00
N TYR A 47 4.59 8.84 1.14
CA TYR A 47 5.28 8.60 2.42
C TYR A 47 4.74 7.37 3.15
N ARG A 48 3.55 6.89 2.75
CA ARG A 48 2.87 5.72 3.31
C ARG A 48 2.37 5.95 4.73
N THR A 49 1.91 7.17 5.02
CA THR A 49 1.41 7.54 6.36
C THR A 49 0.11 6.87 6.75
N GLY A 50 -0.72 6.50 5.76
CA GLY A 50 -2.00 5.82 6.00
C GLY A 50 -3.08 6.73 6.57
N ASP A 51 -2.84 8.04 6.65
CA ASP A 51 -3.81 8.98 7.17
C ASP A 51 -4.58 9.72 6.06
N ASN A 52 -5.84 9.99 6.32
CA ASN A 52 -6.66 10.96 5.60
C ASN A 52 -6.95 12.14 6.54
N LEU A 53 -6.19 13.20 6.41
CA LEU A 53 -6.31 14.40 7.25
C LEU A 53 -7.47 15.34 6.85
N GLN A 54 -8.18 15.03 5.76
CA GLN A 54 -9.33 15.82 5.28
C GLN A 54 -10.67 15.15 5.59
N GLU A 55 -10.66 14.10 6.42
CA GLU A 55 -11.88 13.36 6.76
C GLU A 55 -12.61 14.02 7.93
N SER A 56 -13.68 14.74 7.62
CA SER A 56 -14.44 15.50 8.61
C SER A 56 -15.70 14.78 9.12
N VAL A 57 -16.13 13.71 8.46
CA VAL A 57 -17.37 12.99 8.76
C VAL A 57 -17.12 11.82 9.70
N LEU A 58 -16.10 11.01 9.40
CA LEU A 58 -15.77 9.81 10.17
C LEU A 58 -14.86 10.16 11.36
N ASN A 59 -15.47 10.53 12.46
CA ASN A 59 -14.80 10.92 13.69
C ASN A 59 -15.38 10.19 14.91
N HIS A 60 -14.75 10.35 16.06
CA HIS A 60 -15.19 9.71 17.31
C HIS A 60 -16.69 9.89 17.59
N GLY A 61 -17.27 11.07 17.32
CA GLY A 61 -18.67 11.37 17.63
C GLY A 61 -19.67 10.72 16.67
N THR A 62 -19.26 10.39 15.45
CA THR A 62 -20.12 9.82 14.41
C THR A 62 -20.03 8.30 14.31
N ILE A 63 -19.03 7.68 14.95
CA ILE A 63 -18.82 6.24 14.92
C ILE A 63 -19.47 5.58 16.12
N ALA A 64 -20.62 4.94 15.91
CA ALA A 64 -21.31 4.17 16.95
C ALA A 64 -22.15 3.04 16.33
N LYS A 65 -22.36 1.95 17.06
CA LYS A 65 -23.02 0.74 16.57
C LYS A 65 -24.42 0.94 15.97
N LYS A 66 -25.14 1.98 16.38
CA LYS A 66 -26.50 2.23 15.93
C LYS A 66 -26.62 3.18 14.74
N ILE A 67 -25.57 3.95 14.47
CA ILE A 67 -25.56 5.00 13.44
C ILE A 67 -24.41 4.88 12.46
N PHE A 68 -23.59 3.82 12.60
CA PHE A 68 -22.53 3.47 11.67
C PHE A 68 -22.59 1.98 11.35
N GLY A 69 -22.26 1.59 10.13
CA GLY A 69 -22.21 0.19 9.72
C GLY A 69 -22.13 0.01 8.21
N GLN A 70 -22.35 -1.23 7.77
CA GLN A 70 -22.36 -1.58 6.35
C GLN A 70 -23.50 -0.88 5.63
N ARG A 71 -23.17 -0.18 4.56
CA ARG A 71 -24.12 0.51 3.67
C ARG A 71 -24.58 -0.37 2.53
N CYS A 72 -23.63 -1.04 1.89
CA CYS A 72 -23.86 -1.98 0.80
C CYS A 72 -22.65 -2.90 0.60
N SER A 73 -22.83 -3.91 -0.25
CA SER A 73 -21.74 -4.79 -0.69
C SER A 73 -21.94 -5.23 -2.14
N ALA A 74 -20.84 -5.54 -2.83
CA ALA A 74 -20.83 -6.10 -4.18
C ALA A 74 -20.04 -7.41 -4.20
N GLN A 75 -20.58 -8.42 -4.91
CA GLN A 75 -19.87 -9.68 -5.16
C GLN A 75 -18.94 -9.50 -6.36
N LEU A 76 -17.72 -10.00 -6.25
CA LEU A 76 -16.67 -9.90 -7.25
C LEU A 76 -16.19 -11.31 -7.66
N ASP A 77 -15.55 -11.39 -8.82
CA ASP A 77 -15.11 -12.66 -9.40
C ASP A 77 -13.84 -13.26 -8.77
N GLY A 78 -13.13 -12.49 -7.95
CA GLY A 78 -11.89 -12.91 -7.28
C GLY A 78 -11.68 -12.19 -5.95
N GLN A 79 -10.84 -12.75 -5.09
CA GLN A 79 -10.50 -12.16 -3.79
C GLN A 79 -9.81 -10.80 -3.98
N VAL A 80 -10.05 -9.87 -3.04
CA VAL A 80 -9.49 -8.52 -3.08
C VAL A 80 -8.31 -8.44 -2.12
N TYR A 81 -7.10 -8.34 -2.66
CA TYR A 81 -5.85 -8.14 -1.91
C TYR A 81 -5.39 -6.69 -1.94
N GLY A 82 -5.47 -6.05 -3.11
CA GLY A 82 -5.12 -4.64 -3.27
C GLY A 82 -6.06 -3.72 -2.51
N GLN A 83 -5.52 -2.61 -1.99
CA GLN A 83 -6.32 -1.56 -1.37
C GLN A 83 -7.27 -0.94 -2.42
N PRO A 84 -8.59 -0.79 -2.15
CA PRO A 84 -9.49 -0.04 -3.02
C PRO A 84 -9.03 1.41 -3.21
N LEU A 85 -9.02 1.91 -4.44
CA LEU A 85 -8.69 3.30 -4.76
C LEU A 85 -9.94 4.10 -5.07
N VAL A 86 -9.94 5.40 -4.76
CA VAL A 86 -11.13 6.25 -4.87
C VAL A 86 -10.83 7.48 -5.70
N LEU A 87 -11.67 7.73 -6.70
CA LEU A 87 -11.72 9.02 -7.41
C LEU A 87 -13.05 9.72 -7.17
N THR A 88 -13.01 11.04 -7.18
CA THR A 88 -14.21 11.89 -7.10
C THR A 88 -14.48 12.59 -8.43
N ASN A 89 -15.75 12.91 -8.69
CA ASN A 89 -16.21 13.60 -9.89
C ASN A 89 -15.82 12.89 -11.21
N VAL A 90 -16.08 11.60 -11.27
CA VAL A 90 -15.73 10.78 -12.45
C VAL A 90 -16.88 10.79 -13.43
N ASN A 91 -16.62 11.19 -14.67
CA ASN A 91 -17.60 11.13 -15.75
C ASN A 91 -17.42 9.82 -16.53
N ILE A 92 -18.44 8.96 -16.52
CA ILE A 92 -18.47 7.69 -17.25
C ILE A 92 -19.76 7.67 -18.07
N ASP A 93 -19.65 7.48 -19.40
CA ASP A 93 -20.80 7.41 -20.33
C ASP A 93 -21.79 8.57 -20.14
N SER A 94 -21.30 9.81 -20.00
CA SER A 94 -22.07 11.04 -19.77
C SER A 94 -22.77 11.11 -18.41
N THR A 95 -22.53 10.18 -17.50
CA THR A 95 -22.99 10.22 -16.11
C THR A 95 -21.83 10.63 -15.20
N THR A 96 -22.02 11.65 -14.37
CA THR A 96 -21.04 12.05 -13.38
C THR A 96 -21.30 11.33 -12.06
N TYR A 97 -20.36 10.53 -11.64
CA TYR A 97 -20.38 9.83 -10.34
C TYR A 97 -19.63 10.67 -9.31
N PRO A 98 -20.26 10.98 -8.15
CA PRO A 98 -19.58 11.68 -7.06
C PRO A 98 -18.31 10.95 -6.60
N PHE A 99 -18.41 9.63 -6.47
CA PHE A 99 -17.32 8.73 -6.07
C PHE A 99 -17.32 7.49 -6.95
N VAL A 100 -16.16 7.11 -7.46
CA VAL A 100 -15.92 5.81 -8.12
C VAL A 100 -14.82 5.09 -7.39
N VAL A 101 -15.06 3.83 -7.03
CA VAL A 101 -14.08 2.96 -6.38
C VAL A 101 -13.52 1.99 -7.40
N TYR A 102 -12.20 1.96 -7.50
CA TYR A 102 -11.46 1.01 -8.34
C TYR A 102 -10.99 -0.14 -7.48
N VAL A 103 -11.45 -1.34 -7.81
CA VAL A 103 -11.15 -2.56 -7.07
C VAL A 103 -10.55 -3.57 -8.04
N VAL A 104 -9.41 -4.16 -7.65
CA VAL A 104 -8.77 -5.23 -8.41
C VAL A 104 -8.92 -6.56 -7.70
N THR A 105 -9.01 -7.63 -8.48
CA THR A 105 -9.15 -8.98 -7.94
C THR A 105 -8.02 -9.89 -8.38
N GLN A 106 -7.75 -10.93 -7.59
CA GLN A 106 -6.82 -11.98 -7.98
C GLN A 106 -7.23 -12.76 -9.24
N ASN A 107 -8.43 -12.51 -9.78
CA ASN A 107 -8.90 -13.07 -11.05
C ASN A 107 -8.58 -12.15 -12.24
N ASP A 108 -7.58 -11.28 -12.10
CA ASP A 108 -7.13 -10.31 -13.11
C ASP A 108 -8.27 -9.44 -13.66
N THR A 109 -9.14 -8.96 -12.78
CA THR A 109 -10.24 -8.05 -13.15
C THR A 109 -10.12 -6.72 -12.41
N LEU A 110 -10.25 -5.62 -13.15
CA LEU A 110 -10.41 -4.27 -12.62
C LEU A 110 -11.90 -3.89 -12.66
N TYR A 111 -12.45 -3.48 -11.52
CA TYR A 111 -13.81 -3.01 -11.35
C TYR A 111 -13.88 -1.50 -11.15
N GLN A 112 -14.87 -0.86 -11.77
CA GLN A 112 -15.41 0.44 -11.37
C GLN A 112 -16.72 0.20 -10.61
N ILE A 113 -16.77 0.64 -9.36
CA ILE A 113 -17.94 0.49 -8.49
C ILE A 113 -18.41 1.87 -8.07
N ASP A 114 -19.72 2.09 -8.11
CA ASP A 114 -20.31 3.33 -7.59
C ASP A 114 -20.03 3.43 -6.09
N GLY A 115 -19.26 4.45 -5.72
CA GLY A 115 -18.85 4.70 -4.35
C GLY A 115 -19.91 5.41 -3.50
N ASP A 116 -21.03 5.86 -4.11
CA ASP A 116 -22.19 6.34 -3.37
C ASP A 116 -23.05 5.14 -2.93
N PRO A 117 -23.12 4.86 -1.62
CA PRO A 117 -23.88 3.71 -1.13
C PRO A 117 -25.38 3.81 -1.36
N GLN A 118 -25.92 4.97 -1.74
CA GLN A 118 -27.32 5.10 -2.15
C GLN A 118 -27.63 4.30 -3.42
N HIS A 119 -26.63 4.03 -4.24
CA HIS A 119 -26.70 3.21 -5.44
C HIS A 119 -26.32 1.75 -5.20
N ASN A 120 -26.31 1.31 -3.95
CA ASN A 120 -26.17 -0.09 -3.54
C ASN A 120 -24.90 -0.80 -4.05
N CYS A 121 -23.74 -0.13 -4.03
CA CYS A 121 -22.47 -0.67 -4.53
C CYS A 121 -22.53 -1.21 -5.97
N THR A 122 -23.28 -0.54 -6.85
CA THR A 122 -23.47 -1.00 -8.22
C THR A 122 -22.12 -1.04 -8.96
N VAL A 123 -21.84 -2.17 -9.59
CA VAL A 123 -20.72 -2.28 -10.53
C VAL A 123 -21.08 -1.49 -11.79
N ILE A 124 -20.36 -0.39 -12.03
CA ILE A 124 -20.55 0.46 -13.21
C ILE A 124 -20.00 -0.27 -14.45
N ASN A 125 -18.71 -0.61 -14.39
CA ASN A 125 -18.00 -1.33 -15.43
C ASN A 125 -16.96 -2.29 -14.82
N LYS A 126 -16.48 -3.24 -15.62
CA LYS A 126 -15.34 -4.08 -15.29
C LYS A 126 -14.50 -4.40 -16.51
N LEU A 127 -13.21 -4.55 -16.32
CA LEU A 127 -12.25 -4.97 -17.32
C LEU A 127 -11.59 -6.28 -16.87
N PRO A 128 -12.02 -7.44 -17.38
CA PRO A 128 -11.30 -8.69 -17.21
C PRO A 128 -10.16 -8.75 -18.23
N PHE A 129 -8.91 -8.70 -17.79
CA PHE A 129 -7.75 -8.62 -18.69
C PHE A 129 -7.59 -9.87 -19.55
N LEU A 130 -7.86 -11.04 -19.01
CA LEU A 130 -7.71 -12.30 -19.72
C LEU A 130 -8.64 -12.45 -20.91
N SER A 131 -9.88 -11.95 -20.82
CA SER A 131 -10.89 -12.09 -21.88
C SER A 131 -10.76 -11.03 -22.98
N THR A 132 -10.22 -9.85 -22.65
CA THR A 132 -10.13 -8.71 -23.58
C THR A 132 -8.86 -8.68 -24.40
N GLN A 133 -7.79 -9.28 -23.93
CA GLN A 133 -6.46 -9.24 -24.55
C GLN A 133 -6.11 -10.52 -25.32
N GLY A 134 -7.01 -11.49 -25.42
CA GLY A 134 -6.71 -12.77 -26.04
C GLY A 134 -5.62 -13.56 -25.30
N LEU A 135 -5.33 -13.18 -24.04
CA LEU A 135 -4.41 -13.92 -23.19
C LEU A 135 -4.97 -15.31 -22.90
N PRO A 136 -4.10 -16.30 -22.73
CA PRO A 136 -4.53 -17.68 -22.46
C PRO A 136 -5.40 -17.74 -21.21
N THR A 137 -6.32 -18.69 -21.22
CA THR A 137 -7.18 -18.95 -20.07
C THR A 137 -6.35 -19.13 -18.80
N TYR A 138 -6.72 -18.45 -17.80
CA TYR A 138 -6.12 -18.38 -16.50
C TYR A 138 -5.89 -19.77 -15.89
N GLY A 139 -4.66 -20.11 -15.57
CA GLY A 139 -4.29 -21.35 -14.92
C GLY A 139 -4.23 -21.18 -13.41
N GLN A 140 -4.98 -21.99 -12.68
CA GLN A 140 -4.73 -22.12 -11.24
C GLN A 140 -3.31 -22.62 -11.02
N PHE A 141 -2.52 -21.95 -10.20
CA PHE A 141 -1.29 -22.55 -9.70
C PHE A 141 -1.64 -23.85 -8.96
N PRO A 142 -0.93 -24.96 -9.24
CA PRO A 142 -1.31 -26.25 -8.67
C PRO A 142 -1.40 -26.16 -7.14
N LYS A 143 -2.43 -26.80 -6.57
CA LYS A 143 -2.59 -26.96 -5.11
C LYS A 143 -1.37 -27.55 -4.39
N SER A 144 -0.42 -28.09 -5.14
CA SER A 144 0.84 -28.67 -4.67
C SER A 144 1.98 -27.68 -4.50
N CYS A 145 1.78 -26.38 -4.77
CA CYS A 145 2.76 -25.36 -4.44
C CYS A 145 2.82 -25.21 -2.92
N LYS A 146 3.78 -25.89 -2.27
CA LYS A 146 3.97 -25.86 -0.81
C LYS A 146 4.24 -24.43 -0.27
N GLY A 147 4.69 -23.52 -1.11
CA GLY A 147 5.03 -22.15 -0.75
C GLY A 147 3.99 -21.11 -1.15
N CYS A 148 2.92 -21.46 -1.90
CA CYS A 148 1.83 -20.52 -2.23
C CYS A 148 0.83 -20.33 -1.08
N ILE A 149 1.21 -20.62 0.15
CA ILE A 149 0.33 -20.54 1.33
C ILE A 149 -0.16 -19.11 1.59
N ALA A 150 0.60 -18.12 1.16
CA ALA A 150 0.24 -16.73 1.37
C ALA A 150 -0.90 -16.24 0.49
N VAL A 151 -1.10 -16.82 -0.70
CA VAL A 151 -2.11 -16.46 -1.68
C VAL A 151 -2.75 -17.71 -2.26
N SER A 152 -4.07 -17.78 -2.31
CA SER A 152 -4.83 -18.93 -2.81
C SER A 152 -6.24 -18.48 -3.17
N PRO A 153 -6.96 -19.11 -4.13
CA PRO A 153 -6.57 -20.30 -4.87
C PRO A 153 -5.69 -20.01 -6.10
N ILE A 154 -5.55 -18.77 -6.51
CA ILE A 154 -4.89 -18.34 -7.74
C ILE A 154 -4.02 -17.11 -7.48
N ILE A 155 -3.11 -16.81 -8.40
CA ILE A 155 -2.32 -15.58 -8.42
C ILE A 155 -2.77 -14.78 -9.63
N GLY A 156 -3.07 -13.53 -9.42
CA GLY A 156 -3.43 -12.53 -10.42
C GLY A 156 -3.06 -11.16 -9.87
N ILE A 157 -3.92 -10.15 -9.98
CA ILE A 157 -3.62 -8.82 -9.43
C ILE A 157 -3.68 -8.86 -7.90
N LEU A 158 -2.53 -8.77 -7.25
CA LEU A 158 -2.41 -8.79 -5.79
C LEU A 158 -1.96 -7.43 -5.25
N GLY A 159 -1.05 -6.75 -5.93
CA GLY A 159 -0.56 -5.44 -5.54
C GLY A 159 -1.64 -4.35 -5.72
N THR A 160 -1.65 -3.38 -4.81
CA THR A 160 -2.49 -2.19 -4.96
C THR A 160 -2.08 -1.42 -6.22
N PRO A 161 -2.99 -1.11 -7.14
CA PRO A 161 -2.72 -0.24 -8.28
C PRO A 161 -2.27 1.18 -7.84
N VAL A 162 -1.84 1.98 -8.81
CA VAL A 162 -1.61 3.40 -8.60
C VAL A 162 -2.31 4.22 -9.69
N ILE A 163 -2.92 5.34 -9.31
CA ILE A 163 -3.58 6.26 -10.24
C ILE A 163 -2.75 7.53 -10.37
N ASN A 164 -2.51 7.96 -11.60
CA ASN A 164 -1.99 9.28 -11.91
C ASN A 164 -3.08 10.11 -12.59
N ILE A 165 -3.21 11.36 -12.19
CA ILE A 165 -4.08 12.35 -12.83
C ILE A 165 -3.21 13.45 -13.41
N ASN A 166 -3.24 13.58 -14.72
CA ASN A 166 -2.51 14.63 -15.45
C ASN A 166 -3.49 15.41 -16.34
N ASN A 167 -3.59 16.71 -16.11
CA ASN A 167 -4.49 17.61 -16.85
C ASN A 167 -5.95 17.10 -16.94
N GLY A 168 -6.48 16.56 -15.85
CA GLY A 168 -7.84 16.02 -15.78
C GLY A 168 -8.03 14.64 -16.42
N VAL A 169 -6.98 14.03 -16.95
CA VAL A 169 -6.98 12.66 -17.47
C VAL A 169 -6.39 11.72 -16.43
N GLY A 170 -7.17 10.73 -16.01
CA GLY A 170 -6.72 9.71 -15.06
C GLY A 170 -6.20 8.46 -15.78
N THR A 171 -5.12 7.89 -15.27
CA THR A 171 -4.57 6.61 -15.72
C THR A 171 -4.29 5.74 -14.49
N ILE A 172 -4.84 4.53 -14.46
CA ILE A 172 -4.54 3.53 -13.44
C ILE A 172 -3.52 2.53 -14.00
N TYR A 173 -2.49 2.28 -13.21
CA TYR A 173 -1.46 1.29 -13.52
C TYR A 173 -1.60 0.10 -12.59
N LEU A 174 -1.48 -1.11 -13.14
CA LEU A 174 -1.59 -2.36 -12.41
C LEU A 174 -0.78 -3.47 -13.08
N VAL A 175 -0.43 -4.50 -12.32
CA VAL A 175 0.25 -5.70 -12.83
C VAL A 175 -0.68 -6.89 -12.73
N THR A 176 -0.83 -7.64 -13.84
CA THR A 176 -1.54 -8.93 -13.89
C THR A 176 -0.54 -10.07 -13.91
N GLU A 177 -0.93 -11.22 -13.38
CA GLU A 177 -0.13 -12.45 -13.43
C GLU A 177 -1.02 -13.62 -13.86
N SER A 178 -0.65 -14.29 -14.96
CA SER A 178 -1.46 -15.35 -15.57
C SER A 178 -0.62 -16.50 -16.17
N GLN A 179 -1.28 -17.59 -16.52
CA GLN A 179 -0.71 -18.73 -17.22
C GLN A 179 -1.64 -19.20 -18.35
N ASP A 180 -1.08 -19.80 -19.39
CA ASP A 180 -1.87 -20.37 -20.48
C ASP A 180 -2.55 -21.69 -20.11
N GLN A 181 -2.05 -22.42 -19.10
CA GLN A 181 -2.61 -23.66 -18.60
C GLN A 181 -2.28 -23.90 -17.12
N PRO A 182 -3.07 -24.68 -16.37
CA PRO A 182 -2.84 -24.94 -14.94
C PRO A 182 -1.70 -25.95 -14.67
N THR A 183 -0.73 -26.09 -15.54
CA THR A 183 0.40 -27.01 -15.38
C THR A 183 1.70 -26.25 -15.19
N ARG A 184 2.67 -26.86 -14.49
CA ARG A 184 3.99 -26.26 -14.25
C ARG A 184 4.81 -26.01 -15.53
N ALA A 185 4.44 -26.69 -16.63
CA ALA A 185 5.07 -26.51 -17.95
C ALA A 185 4.40 -25.43 -18.81
N SER A 186 3.38 -24.75 -18.27
CA SER A 186 2.65 -23.72 -18.99
C SER A 186 3.47 -22.43 -19.11
N THR A 187 3.20 -21.66 -20.16
CA THR A 187 3.77 -20.31 -20.31
C THR A 187 3.12 -19.37 -19.31
N SER A 188 3.92 -18.64 -18.56
CA SER A 188 3.46 -17.66 -17.58
C SER A 188 3.70 -16.24 -18.10
N TYR A 189 2.84 -15.32 -17.68
CA TYR A 189 2.83 -13.94 -18.12
C TYR A 189 2.67 -13.00 -16.94
N ALA A 190 3.46 -11.93 -16.91
CA ALA A 190 3.27 -10.78 -16.06
C ALA A 190 3.21 -9.54 -16.94
N TYR A 191 2.12 -8.78 -16.89
CA TYR A 191 1.95 -7.57 -17.68
C TYR A 191 1.71 -6.36 -16.78
N LEU A 192 2.41 -5.28 -17.06
CA LEU A 192 2.06 -3.94 -16.58
C LEU A 192 1.11 -3.28 -17.58
N TYR A 193 -0.02 -2.81 -17.09
CA TYR A 193 -1.04 -2.10 -17.88
C TYR A 193 -1.16 -0.65 -17.44
N ALA A 194 -1.39 0.23 -18.40
CA ALA A 194 -1.90 1.59 -18.23
C ALA A 194 -3.32 1.66 -18.78
N VAL A 195 -4.30 1.95 -17.93
CA VAL A 195 -5.73 1.91 -18.24
C VAL A 195 -6.37 3.27 -17.96
N ASP A 196 -7.22 3.73 -18.85
CA ASP A 196 -7.99 4.96 -18.64
C ASP A 196 -9.02 4.78 -17.52
N VAL A 197 -9.05 5.68 -16.54
CA VAL A 197 -9.93 5.53 -15.38
C VAL A 197 -11.41 5.74 -15.69
N GLN A 198 -11.77 6.43 -16.77
CA GLN A 198 -13.16 6.70 -17.11
C GLN A 198 -13.76 5.59 -17.97
N SER A 199 -13.08 5.22 -19.06
CA SER A 199 -13.56 4.26 -20.05
C SER A 199 -13.12 2.82 -19.80
N LEU A 200 -12.16 2.57 -18.91
CA LEU A 200 -11.42 1.31 -18.75
C LEU A 200 -10.70 0.86 -20.04
N ALA A 201 -10.50 1.76 -21.00
CA ALA A 201 -9.71 1.44 -22.19
C ALA A 201 -8.24 1.23 -21.83
N VAL A 202 -7.66 0.13 -22.29
CA VAL A 202 -6.22 -0.12 -22.17
C VAL A 202 -5.49 0.86 -23.08
N LYS A 203 -4.73 1.79 -22.49
CA LYS A 203 -3.88 2.75 -23.22
C LYS A 203 -2.61 2.10 -23.69
N GLN A 204 -1.99 1.32 -22.81
CA GLN A 204 -0.72 0.65 -23.05
C GLN A 204 -0.59 -0.61 -22.19
N SER A 205 0.22 -1.53 -22.63
CA SER A 205 0.65 -2.69 -21.85
C SER A 205 2.04 -3.14 -22.26
N VAL A 206 2.79 -3.66 -21.31
CA VAL A 206 4.11 -4.22 -21.56
C VAL A 206 4.25 -5.54 -20.79
N HIS A 207 4.84 -6.54 -21.44
CA HIS A 207 5.23 -7.76 -20.73
C HIS A 207 6.41 -7.44 -19.81
N VAL A 208 6.24 -7.65 -18.54
CA VAL A 208 7.34 -7.44 -17.59
C VAL A 208 8.49 -8.32 -17.98
N CYS A 209 9.70 -7.74 -18.10
CA CYS A 209 10.87 -8.49 -18.53
C CYS A 209 10.82 -8.95 -20.01
N ALA A 210 10.19 -8.17 -20.91
CA ALA A 210 10.02 -8.54 -22.32
C ALA A 210 11.32 -8.89 -23.06
N SER A 211 12.41 -8.18 -22.73
CA SER A 211 13.75 -8.40 -23.34
C SER A 211 14.60 -9.43 -22.61
N GLY A 212 14.01 -10.13 -21.61
CA GLY A 212 14.74 -10.98 -20.69
C GLY A 212 15.23 -10.20 -19.46
N CYS A 213 15.33 -10.86 -18.30
CA CYS A 213 15.76 -10.28 -17.03
C CYS A 213 16.97 -11.06 -16.53
N GLY A 214 18.16 -10.57 -16.84
CA GLY A 214 19.38 -11.27 -16.48
C GLY A 214 19.41 -12.68 -17.09
N GLN A 215 19.36 -13.68 -16.23
CA GLN A 215 19.37 -15.10 -16.66
C GLN A 215 17.97 -15.68 -16.98
N PHE A 216 16.88 -14.92 -16.73
CA PHE A 216 15.52 -15.42 -16.93
C PHE A 216 14.94 -14.96 -18.26
N SER A 217 14.25 -15.85 -18.97
CA SER A 217 13.30 -15.45 -20.00
C SER A 217 12.08 -14.78 -19.34
N SER A 218 11.32 -14.01 -20.09
CA SER A 218 10.11 -13.34 -19.58
C SER A 218 9.10 -14.33 -18.97
N SER A 219 8.93 -15.50 -19.58
CA SER A 219 8.03 -16.54 -19.04
C SER A 219 8.56 -17.20 -17.78
N GLN A 220 9.87 -17.45 -17.68
CA GLN A 220 10.49 -17.95 -16.45
C GLN A 220 10.38 -16.93 -15.33
N PHE A 221 10.62 -15.64 -15.64
CA PHE A 221 10.45 -14.57 -14.66
C PHE A 221 9.02 -14.56 -14.12
N ALA A 222 8.01 -14.51 -14.98
CA ALA A 222 6.60 -14.51 -14.59
C ALA A 222 6.18 -15.81 -13.85
N HIS A 223 6.82 -16.95 -14.15
CA HIS A 223 6.55 -18.20 -13.46
C HIS A 223 7.13 -18.23 -12.05
N ASP A 224 8.34 -17.71 -11.84
CA ASP A 224 9.11 -17.88 -10.62
C ASP A 224 8.99 -16.68 -9.66
N HIS A 225 8.40 -15.58 -10.11
CA HIS A 225 8.16 -14.37 -9.29
C HIS A 225 6.68 -14.15 -9.01
N ILE A 226 6.43 -13.26 -8.04
CA ILE A 226 5.10 -12.81 -7.65
C ILE A 226 5.14 -11.30 -7.37
N GLN A 227 4.21 -10.58 -7.96
CA GLN A 227 4.01 -9.15 -7.71
C GLN A 227 2.95 -8.98 -6.61
N ARG A 228 3.39 -8.59 -5.39
CA ARG A 228 2.49 -8.39 -4.24
C ARG A 228 2.54 -6.97 -3.69
N THR A 229 3.61 -6.24 -3.96
CA THR A 229 3.73 -4.85 -3.50
C THR A 229 2.69 -3.96 -4.18
N GLY A 230 2.19 -2.95 -3.50
CA GLY A 230 1.53 -1.86 -4.19
C GLY A 230 2.48 -1.21 -5.19
N LEU A 231 1.94 -0.60 -6.24
CA LEU A 231 2.73 0.16 -7.21
C LEU A 231 3.02 1.56 -6.68
N LEU A 232 4.15 2.11 -7.14
CA LEU A 232 4.50 3.51 -6.92
C LEU A 232 4.48 4.26 -8.26
N PHE A 233 3.81 5.41 -8.30
CA PHE A 233 3.96 6.40 -9.36
C PHE A 233 4.74 7.60 -8.80
N ALA A 234 5.82 7.99 -9.46
CA ALA A 234 6.61 9.12 -9.03
C ALA A 234 7.22 9.88 -10.19
N ASN A 235 7.31 11.21 -10.03
CA ASN A 235 8.11 12.07 -10.90
C ASN A 235 9.56 12.02 -10.42
N CYS A 236 10.47 11.67 -11.31
CA CYS A 236 11.88 11.52 -10.97
C CYS A 236 12.67 12.85 -10.94
N GLY A 237 11.99 13.99 -11.11
CA GLY A 237 12.60 15.31 -11.07
C GLY A 237 13.52 15.66 -12.25
N SER A 238 14.32 16.69 -12.08
CA SER A 238 15.20 17.22 -13.14
C SER A 238 16.28 16.23 -13.59
N GLY A 239 16.70 15.32 -12.71
CA GLY A 239 17.72 14.29 -13.00
C GLY A 239 17.33 13.36 -14.14
N CYS A 240 16.04 13.13 -14.37
CA CYS A 240 15.52 12.35 -15.51
C CYS A 240 14.55 13.15 -16.39
N GLN A 241 14.83 14.43 -16.57
CA GLN A 241 14.05 15.33 -17.43
C GLN A 241 12.57 15.46 -17.00
N ASN A 242 12.28 15.34 -15.70
CA ASN A 242 10.93 15.35 -15.13
C ASN A 242 9.98 14.27 -15.69
N LYS A 243 10.51 13.17 -16.18
CA LYS A 243 9.68 12.01 -16.57
C LYS A 243 8.99 11.40 -15.38
N ASN A 244 7.85 10.81 -15.63
CA ASN A 244 7.12 10.04 -14.64
C ASN A 244 7.42 8.55 -14.83
N TYR A 245 7.55 7.83 -13.73
CA TYR A 245 7.78 6.39 -13.72
C TYR A 245 6.75 5.67 -12.84
N VAL A 246 6.45 4.44 -13.26
CA VAL A 246 5.71 3.48 -12.45
C VAL A 246 6.67 2.40 -11.98
N TYR A 247 6.71 2.15 -10.67
CA TYR A 247 7.61 1.18 -10.06
C TYR A 247 6.82 0.00 -9.50
N ALA A 248 7.31 -1.21 -9.77
CA ALA A 248 6.74 -2.46 -9.32
C ALA A 248 7.83 -3.37 -8.70
N GLY A 249 7.65 -3.76 -7.45
CA GLY A 249 8.52 -4.70 -6.75
C GLY A 249 8.03 -6.13 -6.91
N PHE A 250 8.96 -7.06 -7.12
CA PHE A 250 8.71 -8.48 -7.26
C PHE A 250 9.46 -9.28 -6.19
N SER A 251 8.81 -10.31 -5.71
CA SER A 251 9.39 -11.33 -4.84
C SER A 251 9.49 -12.63 -5.61
N MET A 252 10.37 -13.51 -5.19
CA MET A 252 10.32 -14.90 -5.63
C MET A 252 9.10 -15.61 -5.03
N ARG A 253 8.71 -16.71 -5.64
CA ARG A 253 7.72 -17.64 -5.05
C ARG A 253 8.43 -18.59 -4.10
N ASP A 254 7.77 -18.89 -2.98
CA ASP A 254 8.28 -19.77 -1.93
C ASP A 254 8.54 -21.23 -2.36
N ALA A 255 8.38 -21.61 -3.60
CA ALA A 255 8.65 -22.95 -4.11
C ALA A 255 9.27 -22.93 -5.51
N ALA A 256 9.97 -21.85 -5.83
CA ALA A 256 10.66 -21.73 -7.10
C ALA A 256 11.72 -22.85 -7.27
N PRO A 257 11.92 -23.36 -8.49
CA PRO A 257 12.97 -24.33 -8.75
C PRO A 257 14.35 -23.69 -8.61
N THR A 258 15.36 -24.51 -8.35
CA THR A 258 16.76 -24.07 -8.43
C THR A 258 17.18 -23.90 -9.90
N PRO A 259 17.90 -22.80 -10.28
CA PRO A 259 18.42 -21.74 -9.41
C PRO A 259 17.30 -20.84 -8.90
N TYR A 260 17.41 -20.38 -7.65
CA TYR A 260 16.40 -19.52 -7.04
C TYR A 260 16.30 -18.19 -7.78
N PRO A 261 15.08 -17.69 -8.06
CA PRO A 261 14.89 -16.37 -8.61
C PRO A 261 15.23 -15.29 -7.57
N PHE A 262 15.51 -14.09 -8.04
CA PHE A 262 15.90 -12.97 -7.20
C PHE A 262 14.78 -11.95 -7.13
N GLY A 263 14.62 -11.29 -5.98
CA GLY A 263 13.78 -10.10 -5.87
C GLY A 263 14.26 -9.01 -6.83
N ALA A 264 13.33 -8.24 -7.36
CA ALA A 264 13.62 -7.15 -8.28
C ALA A 264 12.62 -6.01 -8.13
N ILE A 265 13.05 -4.79 -8.44
CA ILE A 265 12.17 -3.64 -8.67
C ILE A 265 12.37 -3.14 -10.10
N PHE A 266 11.27 -2.92 -10.80
CA PHE A 266 11.23 -2.34 -12.15
C PHE A 266 10.67 -0.95 -12.09
N GLY A 267 11.24 -0.03 -12.88
CA GLY A 267 10.70 1.30 -13.12
C GLY A 267 10.44 1.48 -14.61
N TYR A 268 9.20 1.69 -15.00
CA TYR A 268 8.77 1.92 -16.39
C TYR A 268 8.42 3.39 -16.58
N ASN A 269 8.87 3.98 -17.69
CA ASN A 269 8.39 5.30 -18.08
C ASN A 269 6.87 5.26 -18.25
N ALA A 270 6.15 6.14 -17.53
CA ALA A 270 4.69 6.13 -17.51
C ALA A 270 4.04 6.57 -18.82
N ASP A 271 4.78 7.25 -19.72
CA ASP A 271 4.24 7.76 -20.97
C ASP A 271 4.17 6.68 -22.05
N ASP A 272 5.11 5.71 -22.06
CA ASP A 272 5.22 4.71 -23.12
C ASP A 272 5.44 3.27 -22.63
N LEU A 273 5.63 3.06 -21.34
CA LEU A 273 5.93 1.77 -20.69
C LEU A 273 7.14 1.03 -21.29
N ASN A 274 8.02 1.74 -21.98
CA ASN A 274 9.20 1.16 -22.62
C ASN A 274 10.44 1.27 -21.72
N ASP A 275 11.48 0.53 -22.09
CA ASP A 275 12.84 0.59 -21.54
C ASP A 275 12.89 0.62 -20.00
N PRO A 276 12.48 -0.46 -19.33
CA PRO A 276 12.46 -0.50 -17.87
C PRO A 276 13.86 -0.38 -17.29
N ASN A 277 14.00 0.47 -16.29
CA ASN A 277 15.10 0.37 -15.34
C ASN A 277 14.84 -0.79 -14.40
N VAL A 278 15.86 -1.55 -14.05
CA VAL A 278 15.73 -2.72 -13.17
C VAL A 278 16.85 -2.72 -12.13
N PHE A 279 16.46 -2.93 -10.88
CA PHE A 279 17.41 -3.25 -9.81
C PHE A 279 17.13 -4.67 -9.30
N TYR A 280 18.10 -5.54 -9.41
CA TYR A 280 18.07 -6.90 -8.84
C TYR A 280 18.64 -6.90 -7.43
N ILE A 281 17.94 -7.57 -6.53
CA ILE A 281 18.36 -7.65 -5.13
C ILE A 281 19.58 -8.56 -4.95
N GLN A 282 19.68 -9.56 -5.83
CA GLN A 282 20.83 -10.48 -5.88
C GLN A 282 21.25 -10.71 -7.32
N THR A 283 22.53 -11.02 -7.53
CA THR A 283 23.09 -11.36 -8.84
C THR A 283 23.78 -12.72 -8.82
N SER A 284 24.12 -13.25 -7.65
CA SER A 284 24.67 -14.59 -7.49
C SER A 284 23.57 -15.59 -7.14
N GLN A 285 23.72 -16.82 -7.62
CA GLN A 285 22.86 -17.92 -7.20
C GLN A 285 23.20 -18.29 -5.77
N GLY A 286 22.24 -18.13 -4.87
CA GLY A 286 22.37 -18.65 -3.51
C GLY A 286 22.63 -20.17 -3.52
N THR A 287 23.36 -20.67 -2.57
CA THR A 287 23.43 -22.11 -2.29
C THR A 287 22.05 -22.58 -1.80
N THR A 288 21.76 -23.86 -2.00
CA THR A 288 20.48 -24.49 -1.61
C THR A 288 20.02 -24.04 -0.22
N GLY A 289 18.83 -23.43 -0.14
CA GLY A 289 18.21 -22.96 1.10
C GLY A 289 18.35 -21.47 1.39
N GLN A 290 18.89 -20.69 0.46
CA GLN A 290 18.99 -19.23 0.56
C GLN A 290 17.92 -18.58 -0.31
N ASP A 291 17.08 -17.77 0.31
CA ASP A 291 16.07 -16.99 -0.38
C ASP A 291 16.68 -15.84 -1.19
N GLY A 292 15.97 -15.31 -2.17
CA GLY A 292 16.51 -14.38 -3.18
C GLY A 292 16.31 -12.91 -2.88
N GLY A 293 16.08 -12.50 -1.63
CA GLY A 293 15.90 -11.08 -1.26
C GLY A 293 14.63 -10.45 -1.84
N GLY A 294 13.51 -11.13 -1.77
CA GLY A 294 12.26 -10.68 -2.39
C GLY A 294 11.76 -9.32 -1.89
N ILE A 295 11.12 -8.53 -2.76
CA ILE A 295 10.40 -7.30 -2.38
C ILE A 295 8.91 -7.63 -2.30
N TRP A 296 8.43 -8.00 -1.12
CA TRP A 296 7.01 -8.30 -0.90
C TRP A 296 6.33 -7.39 0.12
N MET A 297 7.05 -6.82 1.07
CA MET A 297 6.70 -5.74 2.01
C MET A 297 5.30 -5.84 2.62
N GLY A 298 4.78 -7.05 2.86
CA GLY A 298 3.41 -7.21 3.35
C GLY A 298 2.31 -6.61 2.46
N GLY A 299 2.57 -6.46 1.16
CA GLY A 299 1.66 -5.77 0.23
C GLY A 299 1.82 -4.25 0.17
N ALA A 300 2.70 -3.67 0.98
CA ALA A 300 3.00 -2.25 0.95
C ALA A 300 3.65 -1.83 -0.37
N ALA A 301 3.40 -0.59 -0.79
CA ALA A 301 4.08 0.00 -1.94
C ALA A 301 5.45 0.59 -1.54
N PRO A 302 6.42 0.68 -2.48
CA PRO A 302 7.62 1.47 -2.26
C PRO A 302 7.29 2.88 -1.81
N ALA A 303 8.01 3.42 -0.84
CA ALA A 303 7.85 4.80 -0.43
C ALA A 303 8.69 5.73 -1.32
N PHE A 304 8.24 6.98 -1.47
CA PHE A 304 8.93 8.00 -2.25
C PHE A 304 8.88 9.33 -1.53
N GLY A 305 10.03 9.95 -1.37
CA GLY A 305 10.13 11.24 -0.70
C GLY A 305 11.47 11.92 -0.96
N THR A 306 11.54 13.20 -0.64
CA THR A 306 12.77 13.99 -0.73
C THR A 306 13.59 13.87 0.54
N ASP A 307 14.90 13.97 0.43
CA ASP A 307 15.81 14.15 1.56
C ASP A 307 16.06 15.64 1.85
N SER A 308 16.89 15.93 2.85
CA SER A 308 17.23 17.29 3.25
C SER A 308 17.93 18.12 2.18
N SER A 309 18.47 17.49 1.14
CA SER A 309 19.06 18.17 -0.02
C SER A 309 18.04 18.56 -1.09
N GLY A 310 16.78 18.12 -0.93
CA GLY A 310 15.72 18.26 -1.94
C GLY A 310 15.77 17.21 -3.05
N GLN A 311 16.67 16.23 -2.96
CA GLN A 311 16.74 15.11 -3.88
C GLN A 311 15.66 14.09 -3.53
N SER A 312 14.92 13.62 -4.54
CA SER A 312 13.90 12.58 -4.39
C SER A 312 14.48 11.17 -4.51
N TRP A 313 13.95 10.25 -3.72
CA TRP A 313 14.44 8.88 -3.61
C TRP A 313 13.28 7.90 -3.44
N ILE A 314 13.51 6.66 -3.92
CA ILE A 314 12.64 5.51 -3.67
C ILE A 314 13.21 4.73 -2.50
N TYR A 315 12.31 4.27 -1.63
CA TYR A 315 12.68 3.46 -0.46
C TYR A 315 11.93 2.14 -0.51
N VAL A 316 12.67 1.05 -0.36
CA VAL A 316 12.15 -0.32 -0.30
C VAL A 316 12.88 -1.11 0.77
N THR A 317 12.25 -2.18 1.24
CA THR A 317 12.90 -3.20 2.08
C THR A 317 12.85 -4.54 1.39
N THR A 318 13.88 -5.34 1.61
CA THR A 318 14.03 -6.65 1.05
C THR A 318 13.85 -7.73 2.11
N ALA A 319 13.44 -8.89 1.66
CA ALA A 319 13.26 -10.08 2.49
C ALA A 319 14.54 -10.90 2.58
N ASN A 320 14.43 -12.08 3.20
CA ASN A 320 15.51 -13.05 3.34
C ASN A 320 16.27 -13.25 2.03
N GLY A 321 17.59 -13.23 2.11
CA GLY A 321 18.45 -13.37 0.95
C GLY A 321 19.92 -13.25 1.30
N VAL A 322 20.78 -13.45 0.31
CA VAL A 322 22.21 -13.26 0.48
C VAL A 322 22.55 -11.79 0.65
N PHE A 323 23.48 -11.51 1.54
CA PHE A 323 24.13 -10.22 1.70
C PHE A 323 25.64 -10.43 1.78
N ASP A 324 26.44 -9.68 1.03
CA ASP A 324 27.89 -9.96 0.90
C ASP A 324 28.74 -9.40 2.07
N LEU A 325 28.12 -9.04 3.16
CA LEU A 325 28.70 -8.72 4.48
C LEU A 325 29.88 -7.73 4.46
N ASN A 326 29.97 -6.91 3.44
CA ASN A 326 31.04 -5.93 3.36
C ASN A 326 30.47 -4.55 3.04
N ASN A 327 31.10 -3.53 3.61
CA ASN A 327 30.80 -2.13 3.31
C ASN A 327 31.60 -1.63 2.10
N SER A 328 32.03 -2.52 1.21
CA SER A 328 32.72 -2.16 -0.01
C SER A 328 31.83 -1.24 -0.85
N ALA A 329 32.42 -0.31 -1.55
CA ALA A 329 31.70 0.59 -2.42
C ALA A 329 30.88 -0.18 -3.47
N PRO A 330 29.73 0.34 -3.90
CA PRO A 330 28.90 -0.29 -4.92
C PRO A 330 29.72 -0.70 -6.16
N PRO A 331 29.29 -1.76 -6.85
CA PRO A 331 28.01 -2.39 -6.60
C PRO A 331 28.13 -3.58 -5.62
N ASN A 332 27.68 -3.42 -4.39
CA ASN A 332 27.26 -4.57 -3.65
C ASN A 332 26.14 -5.21 -4.46
N THR A 333 26.26 -6.49 -4.73
CA THR A 333 25.36 -7.20 -5.63
C THR A 333 24.31 -8.01 -4.89
N GLU A 334 24.45 -8.11 -3.57
CA GLU A 334 23.66 -8.99 -2.70
C GLU A 334 23.06 -8.17 -1.56
N MET A 335 21.75 -7.91 -1.61
CA MET A 335 21.02 -7.01 -0.72
C MET A 335 19.83 -7.66 -0.01
N GLY A 336 19.98 -8.93 0.42
CA GLY A 336 18.99 -9.60 1.26
C GLY A 336 18.83 -8.90 2.62
N ASP A 337 17.62 -8.89 3.18
CA ASP A 337 17.26 -8.30 4.49
C ASP A 337 17.76 -6.85 4.68
N SER A 338 17.54 -6.01 3.69
CA SER A 338 18.08 -4.65 3.68
C SER A 338 17.00 -3.58 3.48
N PHE A 339 17.24 -2.41 4.04
CA PHE A 339 16.54 -1.17 3.72
C PHE A 339 17.33 -0.45 2.63
N LEU A 340 16.71 -0.14 1.50
CA LEU A 340 17.38 0.42 0.33
C LEU A 340 16.85 1.81 -0.02
N LYS A 341 17.74 2.70 -0.43
CA LYS A 341 17.48 4.02 -1.00
C LYS A 341 17.96 4.02 -2.45
N LEU A 342 17.04 4.14 -3.38
CA LEU A 342 17.29 4.00 -4.81
C LEU A 342 17.04 5.31 -5.54
N ASP A 343 17.89 5.62 -6.53
CA ASP A 343 17.68 6.73 -7.45
C ASP A 343 16.45 6.42 -8.34
N PRO A 344 15.44 7.28 -8.40
CA PRO A 344 14.30 7.07 -9.28
C PRO A 344 14.69 7.06 -10.77
N ASN A 345 15.83 7.67 -11.13
CA ASN A 345 16.37 7.64 -12.47
C ASN A 345 17.40 6.51 -12.63
N GLY A 346 16.96 5.35 -13.05
CA GLY A 346 17.85 4.22 -13.31
C GLY A 346 17.92 3.20 -12.17
N LEU A 347 17.25 3.44 -11.06
CA LEU A 347 17.17 2.53 -9.92
C LEU A 347 18.54 2.15 -9.30
N ALA A 348 19.54 2.99 -9.49
CA ALA A 348 20.83 2.76 -8.84
C ALA A 348 20.73 2.95 -7.32
N LEU A 349 21.49 2.15 -6.58
CA LEU A 349 21.64 2.35 -5.13
C LEU A 349 22.24 3.73 -4.87
N ALA A 350 21.65 4.49 -3.97
CA ALA A 350 22.17 5.80 -3.60
C ALA A 350 23.60 5.68 -3.03
N ALA A 351 24.47 6.57 -3.45
CA ALA A 351 25.84 6.69 -2.93
C ALA A 351 26.03 8.07 -2.29
N PRO A 352 25.44 8.31 -1.11
CA PRO A 352 25.58 9.61 -0.46
C PRO A 352 27.04 9.85 -0.06
N SER A 353 27.49 11.09 -0.21
CA SER A 353 28.84 11.47 0.16
C SER A 353 29.08 11.22 1.65
N GLY A 354 29.99 10.30 1.97
CA GLY A 354 30.32 9.92 3.35
C GLY A 354 29.28 9.10 4.10
N GLY A 355 28.33 8.45 3.38
CA GLY A 355 27.28 7.62 3.97
C GLY A 355 26.90 6.43 3.12
N TYR A 356 25.81 5.76 3.50
CA TYR A 356 25.31 4.56 2.86
C TYR A 356 23.89 4.76 2.35
N GLY A 357 23.62 4.33 1.12
CA GLY A 357 22.28 4.24 0.52
C GLY A 357 21.50 2.98 0.95
N TYR A 358 22.00 2.25 1.92
CA TYR A 358 21.35 1.07 2.48
C TYR A 358 21.58 0.96 3.99
N PHE A 359 20.74 0.19 4.63
CA PHE A 359 20.93 -0.33 5.98
C PHE A 359 20.64 -1.82 5.97
N THR A 360 21.50 -2.62 6.61
CA THR A 360 21.30 -4.05 6.79
C THR A 360 21.47 -4.39 8.27
N PRO A 361 20.52 -5.12 8.89
CA PRO A 361 20.62 -5.51 10.29
C PRO A 361 21.89 -6.32 10.57
N VAL A 362 22.51 -6.06 11.71
CA VAL A 362 23.74 -6.75 12.15
C VAL A 362 23.59 -8.27 12.23
N ASP A 363 22.35 -8.75 12.45
CA ASP A 363 21.98 -10.15 12.53
C ASP A 363 21.47 -10.76 11.21
N GLN A 364 21.75 -10.13 10.07
CA GLN A 364 21.26 -10.50 8.75
C GLN A 364 21.48 -11.99 8.42
N TYR A 365 22.67 -12.50 8.67
CA TYR A 365 22.96 -13.93 8.42
C TYR A 365 22.03 -14.86 9.21
N TYR A 366 21.72 -14.49 10.45
CA TYR A 366 20.81 -15.24 11.31
C TYR A 366 19.36 -15.19 10.81
N ARG A 367 18.94 -14.08 10.19
CA ARG A 367 17.61 -13.90 9.64
C ARG A 367 17.34 -14.77 8.44
N SER A 368 18.33 -14.82 7.53
CA SER A 368 18.19 -15.48 6.22
C SER A 368 18.49 -16.98 6.23
N PHE A 369 19.27 -17.48 7.20
CA PHE A 369 19.78 -18.85 7.09
C PHE A 369 19.42 -19.72 8.29
N TYR A 370 18.87 -20.92 7.98
CA TYR A 370 18.79 -21.97 8.98
C TYR A 370 20.20 -22.42 9.37
N SER A 371 20.56 -22.22 10.64
CA SER A 371 21.84 -22.65 11.17
C SER A 371 21.67 -23.50 12.43
N PRO A 372 21.97 -24.80 12.38
CA PRO A 372 22.03 -25.64 13.59
C PRO A 372 23.01 -25.09 14.63
N ALA A 373 24.08 -24.42 14.18
CA ALA A 373 25.08 -23.79 15.05
C ALA A 373 24.52 -22.56 15.81
N CYS A 374 23.43 -21.98 15.33
CA CYS A 374 22.76 -20.83 15.94
C CYS A 374 21.45 -21.22 16.69
N ASN A 375 21.41 -22.36 17.35
CA ASN A 375 20.27 -22.87 18.11
C ASN A 375 19.04 -23.26 17.28
N ASN A 376 19.22 -23.86 16.11
CA ASN A 376 18.13 -24.33 15.22
C ASN A 376 17.13 -23.26 14.84
N PHE A 377 17.56 -22.04 14.64
CA PHE A 377 16.71 -20.97 14.16
C PHE A 377 16.20 -21.24 12.73
N SER A 378 14.95 -20.87 12.43
CA SER A 378 14.30 -21.27 11.17
C SER A 378 14.79 -20.53 9.92
N GLY A 379 15.46 -19.38 10.08
CA GLY A 379 15.96 -18.60 8.95
C GLY A 379 14.89 -17.88 8.11
N ASP A 380 13.63 -17.86 8.53
CA ASP A 380 12.53 -17.17 7.84
C ASP A 380 12.10 -15.92 8.64
N VAL A 381 12.97 -14.91 8.68
CA VAL A 381 12.78 -13.68 9.46
C VAL A 381 12.94 -12.45 8.58
N ASP A 382 12.11 -12.35 7.55
CA ASP A 382 12.15 -11.21 6.62
C ASP A 382 12.20 -9.86 7.33
N PHE A 383 13.22 -9.07 7.02
CA PHE A 383 13.37 -7.71 7.50
C PHE A 383 12.25 -6.79 6.97
N GLY A 384 11.88 -6.95 5.70
CA GLY A 384 10.94 -6.08 5.01
C GLY A 384 9.47 -6.48 5.11
N SER A 385 9.04 -7.22 6.11
CA SER A 385 7.65 -7.71 6.17
C SER A 385 6.60 -6.61 6.44
N GLY A 386 6.96 -5.52 7.10
CA GLY A 386 6.08 -4.36 7.38
C GLY A 386 6.01 -3.34 6.26
N GLY A 387 6.96 -3.34 5.34
CA GLY A 387 7.10 -2.29 4.33
C GLY A 387 7.86 -1.07 4.85
N VAL A 388 7.85 0.00 4.07
CA VAL A 388 8.55 1.25 4.41
C VAL A 388 7.55 2.36 4.63
N MET A 389 7.74 3.12 5.71
CA MET A 389 7.09 4.40 5.95
C MET A 389 8.13 5.51 6.12
N LEU A 390 7.88 6.67 5.53
CA LEU A 390 8.64 7.89 5.78
C LEU A 390 7.85 8.74 6.78
N ILE A 391 8.49 9.15 7.86
CA ILE A 391 7.87 10.13 8.75
C ILE A 391 7.95 11.51 8.09
N PRO A 392 6.86 12.27 8.01
CA PRO A 392 6.87 13.61 7.45
C PRO A 392 7.92 14.49 8.11
N ASP A 393 8.64 15.26 7.29
CA ASP A 393 9.76 16.09 7.74
C ASP A 393 9.33 17.14 8.78
N HIS A 394 10.26 17.56 9.62
CA HIS A 394 10.09 18.59 10.66
C HIS A 394 9.19 18.20 11.84
N GLN A 395 8.67 16.97 11.88
CA GLN A 395 7.84 16.52 12.99
C GLN A 395 8.64 16.13 14.22
N LEU A 396 9.89 15.70 14.01
CA LEU A 396 10.81 15.24 15.05
C LEU A 396 12.15 16.00 14.92
N PRO A 397 12.38 17.08 15.70
CA PRO A 397 13.57 17.91 15.53
C PRO A 397 14.90 17.18 15.62
N ASN A 398 14.99 16.11 16.43
CA ASN A 398 16.22 15.33 16.58
C ASN A 398 16.45 14.37 15.40
N TRP A 399 15.40 14.01 14.67
CA TRP A 399 15.41 13.06 13.55
C TRP A 399 14.54 13.59 12.41
N PRO A 400 14.94 14.67 11.74
CA PRO A 400 14.10 15.35 10.75
C PRO A 400 13.82 14.51 9.49
N ASN A 401 14.67 13.52 9.23
CA ASN A 401 14.58 12.67 8.02
C ASN A 401 14.35 11.20 8.37
N LEU A 402 13.41 10.93 9.27
CA LEU A 402 13.17 9.59 9.78
C LEU A 402 12.40 8.72 8.78
N ALA A 403 12.86 7.47 8.62
CA ALA A 403 12.11 6.40 7.98
C ALA A 403 12.08 5.17 8.89
N LEU A 404 11.11 4.28 8.68
CA LEU A 404 10.99 3.06 9.45
C LEU A 404 10.47 1.88 8.63
N SER A 405 10.70 0.67 9.15
CA SER A 405 10.12 -0.58 8.68
C SER A 405 9.88 -1.52 9.85
N GLY A 406 8.80 -2.29 9.78
CA GLY A 406 8.56 -3.43 10.68
C GLY A 406 9.13 -4.74 10.12
N ASP A 407 9.47 -5.69 10.99
CA ASP A 407 10.01 -6.98 10.61
C ASP A 407 9.22 -8.18 11.15
N LYS A 408 9.56 -9.40 10.68
CA LYS A 408 8.92 -10.65 11.16
C LYS A 408 9.22 -11.01 12.62
N GLU A 409 10.14 -10.36 13.28
CA GLU A 409 10.42 -10.55 14.71
C GLU A 409 9.70 -9.54 15.61
N GLY A 410 8.95 -8.61 15.02
CA GLY A 410 8.26 -7.56 15.75
C GLY A 410 9.15 -6.36 16.09
N GLY A 411 10.26 -6.18 15.40
CA GLY A 411 11.11 -5.00 15.49
C GLY A 411 10.56 -3.84 14.64
N LEU A 412 10.60 -2.64 15.17
CA LEU A 412 10.43 -1.38 14.45
C LEU A 412 11.81 -0.75 14.28
N TRP A 413 12.28 -0.68 13.05
CA TRP A 413 13.63 -0.24 12.69
C TRP A 413 13.59 1.19 12.16
N PHE A 414 14.22 2.10 12.87
CA PHE A 414 14.28 3.52 12.52
C PHE A 414 15.64 3.88 11.92
N VAL A 415 15.63 4.49 10.74
CA VAL A 415 16.83 4.90 10.00
C VAL A 415 16.74 6.36 9.57
N ASP A 416 17.89 7.00 9.37
CA ASP A 416 17.97 8.34 8.81
C ASP A 416 18.03 8.27 7.28
N ARG A 417 17.09 8.92 6.60
CA ARG A 417 17.01 8.95 5.13
C ARG A 417 18.21 9.64 4.45
N THR A 418 18.97 10.46 5.18
CA THR A 418 20.18 11.10 4.64
C THR A 418 21.33 10.12 4.55
N ASN A 419 21.43 9.21 5.52
CA ASN A 419 22.43 8.17 5.60
C ASN A 419 21.83 6.96 6.31
N LEU A 420 21.50 5.92 5.56
CA LEU A 420 20.81 4.75 6.12
C LEU A 420 21.67 3.95 7.10
N GLY A 421 23.01 4.13 7.12
CA GLY A 421 23.89 3.56 8.13
C GLY A 421 24.74 2.38 7.68
N GLY A 422 24.42 1.72 6.56
CA GLY A 422 25.19 0.60 6.04
C GLY A 422 25.05 -0.69 6.88
N PHE A 423 26.12 -1.46 6.98
CA PHE A 423 26.20 -2.69 7.75
C PHE A 423 27.28 -2.60 8.84
N ASP A 424 26.95 -3.02 10.05
CA ASP A 424 27.92 -3.13 11.15
C ASP A 424 28.68 -4.47 11.05
N THR A 425 29.94 -4.39 10.62
CA THR A 425 30.83 -5.55 10.43
C THR A 425 31.31 -6.20 11.73
N SER A 426 30.97 -5.66 12.89
CA SER A 426 31.43 -6.20 14.19
C SER A 426 31.00 -7.65 14.42
N CYS A 427 29.95 -8.07 13.75
CA CYS A 427 29.40 -9.42 13.81
C CYS A 427 29.81 -10.35 12.65
N SER A 428 30.54 -9.88 11.67
CA SER A 428 30.89 -10.66 10.47
C SER A 428 31.69 -11.93 10.77
N ASN A 429 32.45 -11.95 11.86
CA ASN A 429 33.30 -13.10 12.26
C ASN A 429 32.56 -14.19 13.07
N ASN A 430 31.40 -13.88 13.62
CA ASN A 430 30.57 -14.84 14.33
C ASN A 430 29.08 -14.43 14.25
N PRO A 431 28.44 -14.69 13.12
CA PRO A 431 27.05 -14.28 12.90
C PRO A 431 26.06 -14.83 13.94
N CYS A 432 26.40 -15.97 14.59
CA CYS A 432 25.54 -16.53 15.65
C CYS A 432 25.62 -15.78 16.99
N SER A 433 26.62 -14.94 17.20
CA SER A 433 26.75 -14.12 18.41
C SER A 433 26.04 -12.76 18.28
N CYS A 434 25.66 -12.38 17.08
CA CYS A 434 24.97 -11.15 16.78
C CYS A 434 23.49 -11.31 17.14
N ARG A 435 23.09 -10.59 18.15
CA ARG A 435 21.68 -10.58 18.57
C ARG A 435 21.02 -9.24 18.20
N PRO A 436 19.74 -9.23 17.87
CA PRO A 436 19.01 -8.01 17.51
C PRO A 436 18.91 -6.97 18.65
N THR A 437 19.48 -7.24 19.80
CA THR A 437 19.61 -6.25 20.89
C THR A 437 20.72 -5.24 20.64
N GLN A 438 21.57 -5.45 19.63
CA GLN A 438 22.60 -4.49 19.21
C GLN A 438 21.97 -3.57 18.15
N SER A 439 22.03 -2.28 18.37
CA SER A 439 21.39 -1.28 17.50
C SER A 439 22.06 -1.16 16.11
N GLY A 440 23.25 -1.71 15.94
CA GLY A 440 23.99 -1.55 14.68
C GLY A 440 24.18 -0.06 14.32
N ASN A 441 24.08 0.25 13.03
CA ASN A 441 24.22 1.62 12.51
C ASN A 441 22.88 2.34 12.29
N ASN A 442 21.74 1.79 12.73
CA ASN A 442 20.45 2.47 12.69
C ASN A 442 20.28 3.44 13.87
N ILE A 443 19.24 4.31 13.78
CA ILE A 443 18.93 5.24 14.88
C ILE A 443 18.41 4.48 16.09
N GLU A 444 17.45 3.58 15.89
CA GLU A 444 16.84 2.77 16.94
C GLU A 444 16.21 1.50 16.37
N THR A 445 16.27 0.42 17.14
CA THR A 445 15.41 -0.74 16.96
C THR A 445 14.53 -0.87 18.19
N TYR A 446 13.23 -0.64 18.02
CA TYR A 446 12.26 -0.81 19.09
C TYR A 446 11.53 -2.15 18.95
N TRP A 447 11.68 -3.00 19.97
CA TRP A 447 11.05 -4.31 20.01
C TRP A 447 9.63 -4.22 20.60
N THR A 448 8.64 -4.51 19.78
CA THR A 448 7.23 -4.54 20.22
C THR A 448 6.94 -5.75 21.11
N THR A 449 7.79 -6.76 21.01
CA THR A 449 7.73 -8.02 21.78
C THR A 449 9.15 -8.46 22.14
N THR A 450 9.31 -9.56 22.86
CA THR A 450 10.62 -10.18 23.05
C THR A 450 11.13 -10.68 21.69
N PRO A 451 12.34 -10.33 21.25
CA PRO A 451 12.91 -10.82 20.01
C PRO A 451 12.89 -12.35 19.89
N TYR A 452 12.77 -12.87 18.65
CA TYR A 452 12.72 -14.31 18.34
C TYR A 452 11.54 -15.09 18.93
N GLN A 453 10.41 -14.44 19.17
CA GLN A 453 9.16 -15.12 19.58
C GLN A 453 8.16 -15.28 18.43
N GLY A 454 8.55 -14.98 17.19
CA GLY A 454 7.74 -15.17 16.00
C GLY A 454 6.49 -14.29 15.95
N LYS A 455 6.55 -13.09 16.53
CA LYS A 455 5.42 -12.14 16.56
C LYS A 455 5.59 -11.09 15.47
N ASN A 456 5.30 -11.51 14.28
CA ASN A 456 5.59 -10.82 13.04
C ASN A 456 4.82 -9.53 12.88
N ILE A 457 5.48 -8.43 12.45
CA ILE A 457 4.80 -7.31 11.84
C ILE A 457 4.57 -7.69 10.37
N HIS A 458 3.31 -8.00 10.03
CA HIS A 458 2.87 -8.23 8.67
C HIS A 458 1.85 -7.16 8.30
N GLY A 459 2.22 -6.24 7.45
CA GLY A 459 1.44 -5.07 7.07
C GLY A 459 2.12 -3.77 7.48
N GLY A 460 1.72 -2.67 6.86
CA GLY A 460 2.31 -1.36 7.10
C GLY A 460 1.88 -0.76 8.43
N GLU A 461 2.63 0.19 8.87
CA GLU A 461 2.31 1.07 9.99
C GLU A 461 1.40 2.21 9.52
N ALA A 462 0.88 3.03 10.46
CA ALA A 462 0.24 4.29 10.16
C ALA A 462 0.78 5.40 11.07
N PHE A 463 0.81 6.62 10.57
CA PHE A 463 1.30 7.78 11.29
C PHE A 463 0.24 8.88 11.34
N TRP A 464 0.12 9.56 12.47
CA TRP A 464 -0.75 10.72 12.63
C TRP A 464 -0.16 11.73 13.59
N GLN A 465 -0.14 12.99 13.17
CA GLN A 465 0.23 14.10 14.02
C GLN A 465 -1.00 14.69 14.70
N PHE A 466 -0.94 14.84 16.02
CA PHE A 466 -2.01 15.35 16.85
C PHE A 466 -1.61 16.67 17.53
N GLY A 467 -2.53 17.64 17.52
CA GLY A 467 -2.41 18.92 18.21
C GLY A 467 -2.44 20.12 17.25
N SER A 468 -3.13 21.19 17.65
CA SER A 468 -3.30 22.40 16.84
C SER A 468 -2.14 23.40 16.97
N ALA A 469 -1.21 23.15 17.89
CA ALA A 469 -0.01 24.00 18.13
C ALA A 469 1.09 23.16 18.79
N PRO A 470 2.37 23.52 18.63
CA PRO A 470 3.49 22.88 19.31
C PRO A 470 3.36 22.92 20.85
N PRO A 471 3.82 21.86 21.57
CA PRO A 471 4.43 20.65 21.01
C PRO A 471 3.40 19.68 20.44
N PHE A 472 3.55 19.34 19.16
CA PHE A 472 2.73 18.30 18.51
C PHE A 472 3.03 16.94 19.11
N ARG A 473 2.03 16.04 19.04
CA ARG A 473 2.21 14.63 19.40
C ARG A 473 2.20 13.80 18.12
N ASN A 474 3.28 13.09 17.89
CA ASN A 474 3.46 12.24 16.73
C ASN A 474 3.16 10.80 17.12
N TYR A 475 2.05 10.26 16.63
CA TYR A 475 1.62 8.91 16.93
C TYR A 475 1.91 7.97 15.78
N LEU A 476 2.56 6.85 16.11
CA LEU A 476 2.76 5.71 15.24
C LEU A 476 1.84 4.57 15.70
N PHE A 477 1.19 3.91 14.75
CA PHE A 477 0.33 2.75 14.99
C PHE A 477 0.91 1.55 14.27
N ALA A 478 1.22 0.49 15.01
CA ALA A 478 1.75 -0.75 14.47
C ALA A 478 1.19 -1.95 15.23
N ALA A 479 1.10 -3.10 14.57
CA ALA A 479 0.66 -4.34 15.17
C ALA A 479 1.62 -5.47 14.86
N ALA A 480 2.26 -6.02 15.89
CA ALA A 480 2.93 -7.32 15.78
C ALA A 480 1.89 -8.45 15.73
N GLY A 481 2.20 -9.55 15.06
CA GLY A 481 1.35 -10.73 14.97
C GLY A 481 0.97 -11.24 16.36
N GLU A 482 -0.27 -11.74 16.49
CA GLU A 482 -0.91 -12.13 17.76
C GLU A 482 -1.01 -11.00 18.80
N GLY A 483 -0.62 -9.78 18.44
CA GLY A 483 -0.65 -8.59 19.30
C GLY A 483 -1.80 -7.64 18.99
N GLN A 484 -1.88 -6.61 19.83
CA GLN A 484 -2.77 -5.48 19.65
C GLN A 484 -2.20 -4.50 18.62
N VAL A 485 -3.05 -3.67 17.99
CA VAL A 485 -2.57 -2.42 17.40
C VAL A 485 -2.15 -1.51 18.55
N ILE A 486 -0.89 -1.16 18.59
CA ILE A 486 -0.31 -0.31 19.63
C ILE A 486 -0.10 1.10 19.08
N ARG A 487 -0.51 2.08 19.85
CA ARG A 487 -0.16 3.48 19.61
C ARG A 487 1.14 3.81 20.34
N TYR A 488 2.15 4.17 19.60
CA TYR A 488 3.43 4.68 20.09
C TYR A 488 3.45 6.20 20.00
N LEU A 489 4.08 6.87 20.96
CA LEU A 489 4.41 8.29 20.83
C LEU A 489 5.87 8.40 20.37
N LEU A 490 6.09 9.04 19.24
CA LEU A 490 7.43 9.42 18.81
C LEU A 490 7.90 10.64 19.60
N CYS A 491 9.06 10.52 20.23
CA CYS A 491 9.59 11.48 21.20
C CYS A 491 10.28 12.64 20.50
N ALA A 492 9.76 13.84 20.68
CA ALA A 492 10.35 15.08 20.14
C ALA A 492 11.29 15.80 21.13
N ASP A 493 11.53 15.26 22.33
CA ASP A 493 12.42 15.85 23.33
C ASP A 493 13.88 15.65 22.93
N SER A 494 14.69 16.72 23.00
CA SER A 494 16.10 16.68 22.62
C SER A 494 16.99 15.78 23.49
N ARG A 495 16.48 15.32 24.65
CA ARG A 495 17.17 14.38 25.54
C ARG A 495 16.92 12.93 25.18
N ALA A 496 15.97 12.65 24.27
CA ALA A 496 15.65 11.30 23.87
C ALA A 496 16.82 10.64 23.13
N LYS A 497 17.04 9.36 23.40
CA LYS A 497 18.10 8.55 22.78
C LYS A 497 17.64 7.87 21.50
N GLY A 498 16.34 7.82 21.25
CA GLY A 498 15.72 7.25 20.07
C GLY A 498 14.30 7.78 19.87
N PRO A 499 13.68 7.52 18.70
CA PRO A 499 12.32 7.96 18.41
C PRO A 499 11.26 7.43 19.39
N ILE A 500 11.46 6.27 19.99
CA ILE A 500 10.57 5.73 21.03
C ILE A 500 11.33 5.65 22.37
N ASP A 501 11.54 6.77 23.02
CA ASP A 501 12.18 6.82 24.34
C ASP A 501 11.13 7.02 25.45
N THR A 502 10.69 5.92 26.05
CA THR A 502 9.66 5.93 27.09
C THR A 502 10.18 6.49 28.44
N LYS A 503 11.48 6.67 28.62
CA LYS A 503 12.07 7.28 29.83
C LYS A 503 12.02 8.80 29.77
N VAL A 504 12.26 9.36 28.58
CA VAL A 504 12.27 10.81 28.35
C VAL A 504 10.87 11.32 27.98
N CYS A 505 10.17 10.59 27.11
CA CYS A 505 8.79 10.84 26.75
C CYS A 505 7.90 9.74 27.36
N PRO A 506 7.59 9.81 28.67
CA PRO A 506 6.80 8.77 29.31
C PRO A 506 5.42 8.75 28.71
N THR A 507 5.14 7.70 27.97
CA THR A 507 3.83 7.47 27.41
C THR A 507 3.32 6.13 27.86
N ARG A 508 2.09 6.14 28.30
CA ARG A 508 1.33 4.90 28.40
C ARG A 508 1.13 4.39 26.96
N LEU A 509 1.68 3.23 26.67
CA LEU A 509 1.35 2.51 25.44
C LEU A 509 -0.12 2.12 25.53
N PHE A 510 -0.88 2.52 24.52
CA PHE A 510 -2.29 2.14 24.42
C PHE A 510 -2.41 1.11 23.30
N GLY A 511 -2.86 -0.10 23.66
CA GLY A 511 -3.23 -1.13 22.70
C GLY A 511 -4.72 -1.17 22.45
N SER A 512 -5.12 -1.71 21.30
CA SER A 512 -6.51 -1.91 20.94
C SER A 512 -7.26 -2.75 21.97
N VAL A 513 -8.33 -2.19 22.53
CA VAL A 513 -9.18 -2.85 23.55
C VAL A 513 -10.64 -2.68 23.21
N ASP A 514 -11.49 -3.63 23.64
CA ASP A 514 -12.93 -3.52 23.53
C ASP A 514 -13.50 -2.46 24.52
N THR A 515 -14.80 -2.28 24.50
CA THR A 515 -15.50 -1.33 25.37
C THR A 515 -15.34 -1.64 26.87
N LEU A 516 -15.03 -2.88 27.21
CA LEU A 516 -14.81 -3.37 28.60
C LEU A 516 -13.33 -3.32 29.00
N GLY A 517 -12.42 -3.06 28.05
CA GLY A 517 -10.98 -3.01 28.27
C GLY A 517 -10.25 -4.33 28.02
N HIS A 518 -10.90 -5.34 27.45
CA HIS A 518 -10.23 -6.57 27.04
C HIS A 518 -9.41 -6.34 25.77
N ARG A 519 -8.27 -7.02 25.65
CA ARG A 519 -7.37 -6.89 24.52
C ARG A 519 -7.99 -7.43 23.23
N ILE A 520 -7.87 -6.66 22.14
CA ILE A 520 -8.20 -7.09 20.79
C ILE A 520 -6.91 -7.38 20.05
N ASN A 521 -6.63 -8.66 19.81
CA ASN A 521 -5.43 -9.11 19.12
C ASN A 521 -5.70 -9.39 17.64
N PHE A 522 -4.66 -9.20 16.83
CA PHE A 522 -4.65 -9.40 15.38
C PHE A 522 -3.69 -10.56 15.04
N PRO A 523 -4.21 -11.78 14.80
CA PRO A 523 -3.38 -12.99 14.72
C PRO A 523 -2.34 -12.98 13.60
N TYR A 524 -2.54 -12.15 12.57
CA TYR A 524 -1.64 -12.08 11.40
C TYR A 524 -0.97 -10.71 11.23
N GLY A 525 -1.15 -9.77 12.18
CA GLY A 525 -0.85 -8.37 11.96
C GLY A 525 -1.97 -7.65 11.21
N VAL A 526 -1.78 -6.40 10.90
CA VAL A 526 -2.75 -5.54 10.21
C VAL A 526 -2.08 -4.29 9.67
N THR A 527 -2.61 -3.75 8.58
CA THR A 527 -2.28 -2.41 8.10
C THR A 527 -3.41 -1.46 8.51
N PRO A 528 -3.20 -0.59 9.50
CA PRO A 528 -4.22 0.37 9.91
C PRO A 528 -4.30 1.54 8.93
N SER A 529 -5.49 2.17 8.86
CA SER A 529 -5.69 3.47 8.21
C SER A 529 -6.27 4.45 9.21
N ILE A 530 -6.12 5.76 8.96
CA ILE A 530 -6.53 6.80 9.90
C ILE A 530 -7.47 7.77 9.19
N SER A 531 -8.59 8.09 9.82
CA SER A 531 -9.40 9.25 9.47
C SER A 531 -9.20 10.36 10.49
N ALA A 532 -8.92 11.58 10.04
CA ALA A 532 -8.73 12.75 10.90
C ALA A 532 -9.17 14.03 10.19
N ASN A 533 -9.71 14.96 10.93
CA ASN A 533 -9.93 16.32 10.48
C ASN A 533 -8.69 17.16 10.86
N GLY A 534 -7.66 17.09 10.02
CA GLY A 534 -6.36 17.67 10.32
C GLY A 534 -5.77 17.08 11.60
N GLN A 535 -5.46 17.94 12.55
CA GLN A 535 -4.85 17.58 13.84
C GLN A 535 -5.87 17.57 15.01
N ALA A 536 -7.16 17.50 14.71
CA ALA A 536 -8.22 17.44 15.72
C ALA A 536 -8.17 16.14 16.53
N ARG A 537 -8.62 16.19 17.79
CA ARG A 537 -8.53 15.06 18.73
C ARG A 537 -9.54 13.93 18.47
N ASP A 538 -10.26 13.98 17.41
CA ASP A 538 -11.37 13.06 17.09
C ASP A 538 -11.03 12.01 16.02
N ALA A 539 -9.75 11.80 15.76
CA ALA A 539 -9.26 10.83 14.79
C ALA A 539 -9.62 9.39 15.17
N VAL A 540 -9.82 8.57 14.14
CA VAL A 540 -10.19 7.16 14.24
C VAL A 540 -9.17 6.28 13.54
N VAL A 541 -8.75 5.21 14.18
CA VAL A 541 -7.91 4.15 13.60
C VAL A 541 -8.80 3.01 13.12
N TRP A 542 -8.68 2.67 11.86
CA TRP A 542 -9.43 1.60 11.19
C TRP A 542 -8.55 0.38 10.98
N ALA A 543 -9.09 -0.81 11.22
CA ALA A 543 -8.33 -2.05 11.13
C ALA A 543 -9.21 -3.24 10.75
N ILE A 544 -8.68 -4.17 9.96
CA ILE A 544 -9.35 -5.41 9.56
C ILE A 544 -8.66 -6.58 10.24
N LYS A 545 -9.40 -7.29 11.10
CA LYS A 545 -8.91 -8.50 11.76
C LYS A 545 -9.20 -9.73 10.90
N LYS A 546 -8.18 -10.55 10.68
CA LYS A 546 -8.25 -11.88 10.09
C LYS A 546 -8.17 -12.93 11.20
N PRO A 547 -9.30 -13.48 11.68
CA PRO A 547 -9.31 -14.34 12.88
C PRO A 547 -8.58 -15.67 12.71
N ASP A 548 -8.54 -16.21 11.48
CA ASP A 548 -7.92 -17.48 11.11
C ASP A 548 -6.41 -17.36 10.79
N GLY A 549 -5.80 -16.20 11.09
CA GLY A 549 -4.33 -16.00 11.03
C GLY A 549 -3.73 -16.30 9.66
N HIS A 550 -2.85 -17.30 9.60
CA HIS A 550 -2.07 -17.64 8.39
C HIS A 550 -2.87 -18.34 7.27
N VAL A 551 -4.11 -18.76 7.52
CA VAL A 551 -4.91 -19.48 6.51
C VAL A 551 -5.21 -18.55 5.32
N SER A 552 -4.80 -18.93 4.12
CA SER A 552 -5.00 -18.11 2.90
C SER A 552 -6.44 -18.15 2.37
N GLN A 553 -7.10 -19.30 2.47
CA GLN A 553 -8.54 -19.47 2.17
C GLN A 553 -9.29 -19.66 3.48
N GLY A 554 -9.56 -18.55 4.17
CA GLY A 554 -10.30 -18.56 5.42
C GLY A 554 -11.79 -18.83 5.20
N THR A 555 -12.42 -19.45 6.20
CA THR A 555 -13.89 -19.58 6.29
C THR A 555 -14.46 -18.79 7.46
N ILE A 556 -13.59 -18.28 8.36
CA ILE A 556 -14.01 -17.48 9.50
C ILE A 556 -14.18 -16.03 9.03
N PRO A 557 -15.37 -15.43 9.20
CA PRO A 557 -15.61 -14.05 8.85
C PRO A 557 -14.57 -13.11 9.45
N GLY A 558 -14.12 -12.14 8.65
CA GLY A 558 -13.27 -11.06 9.12
C GLY A 558 -14.04 -10.13 10.08
N ILE A 559 -13.31 -9.31 10.81
CA ILE A 559 -13.93 -8.30 11.68
C ILE A 559 -13.31 -6.95 11.35
N PHE A 560 -14.14 -6.02 10.95
CA PHE A 560 -13.73 -4.65 10.70
C PHE A 560 -13.92 -3.81 11.97
N TYR A 561 -12.87 -3.08 12.39
CA TYR A 561 -12.82 -2.30 13.61
C TYR A 561 -12.60 -0.82 13.36
N ALA A 562 -13.13 0.01 14.26
CA ALA A 562 -12.77 1.40 14.47
C ALA A 562 -12.35 1.62 15.93
N PHE A 563 -11.22 2.29 16.14
CA PHE A 563 -10.70 2.65 17.46
C PHE A 563 -10.51 4.17 17.57
N ASP A 564 -10.75 4.71 18.75
CA ASP A 564 -10.32 6.07 19.08
C ASP A 564 -8.79 6.16 19.00
N ALA A 565 -8.26 7.05 18.16
CA ALA A 565 -6.82 7.11 17.89
C ALA A 565 -5.98 7.55 19.11
N VAL A 566 -6.59 8.20 20.10
CA VAL A 566 -5.88 8.65 21.30
C VAL A 566 -5.87 7.59 22.39
N THR A 567 -6.97 6.85 22.58
CA THR A 567 -7.13 5.89 23.67
C THR A 567 -7.03 4.43 23.27
N MET A 568 -7.10 4.16 21.96
CA MET A 568 -7.19 2.82 21.36
C MET A 568 -8.38 1.97 21.87
N LYS A 569 -9.41 2.63 22.39
CA LYS A 569 -10.69 1.97 22.71
C LYS A 569 -11.53 1.78 21.45
N GLU A 570 -12.19 0.64 21.39
CA GLU A 570 -13.15 0.34 20.33
C GLU A 570 -14.30 1.35 20.33
N LEU A 571 -14.58 1.90 19.16
CA LEU A 571 -15.76 2.70 18.84
C LEU A 571 -16.80 1.86 18.11
N TYR A 572 -16.32 0.95 17.26
CA TYR A 572 -17.16 0.11 16.43
C TYR A 572 -16.43 -1.19 16.04
N ASN A 573 -17.19 -2.28 15.91
CA ASN A 573 -16.79 -3.47 15.17
C ASN A 573 -17.97 -4.04 14.36
N SER A 574 -17.67 -4.72 13.24
CA SER A 574 -18.68 -5.21 12.31
C SER A 574 -19.55 -6.36 12.84
N ASN A 575 -19.25 -6.91 14.00
CA ASN A 575 -20.05 -7.97 14.64
C ASN A 575 -20.94 -7.47 15.79
N GLN A 576 -20.83 -6.18 16.17
CA GLN A 576 -21.49 -5.68 17.37
C GLN A 576 -22.99 -5.40 17.23
N CYS A 577 -23.46 -5.13 16.00
CA CYS A 577 -24.88 -4.94 15.73
C CYS A 577 -25.47 -6.25 15.23
N THR A 578 -26.35 -6.86 16.02
CA THR A 578 -27.01 -8.11 15.69
C THR A 578 -28.51 -7.91 15.49
N MET A 579 -29.11 -8.68 14.57
CA MET A 579 -30.55 -8.87 14.43
C MET A 579 -30.83 -10.37 14.51
N ASN A 580 -31.65 -10.78 15.45
CA ASN A 580 -31.88 -12.20 15.74
C ASN A 580 -30.57 -12.97 15.99
N LYS A 581 -29.63 -12.36 16.73
CA LYS A 581 -28.30 -12.89 17.06
C LYS A 581 -27.37 -13.08 15.84
N VAL A 582 -27.70 -12.54 14.67
CA VAL A 582 -26.85 -12.56 13.48
C VAL A 582 -26.25 -11.16 13.27
N PRO A 583 -24.92 -11.02 13.17
CA PRO A 583 -24.30 -9.73 12.86
C PRO A 583 -24.74 -9.23 11.48
N VAL A 584 -25.23 -7.99 11.40
CA VAL A 584 -25.75 -7.39 10.17
C VAL A 584 -24.68 -6.65 9.36
N ASP A 585 -23.54 -6.36 9.96
CA ASP A 585 -22.42 -5.69 9.32
C ASP A 585 -21.22 -6.61 9.06
N GLN A 586 -21.41 -7.92 9.23
CA GLN A 586 -20.34 -8.90 9.13
C GLN A 586 -19.70 -8.89 7.75
N ILE A 587 -18.37 -8.84 7.69
CA ILE A 587 -17.62 -9.01 6.46
C ILE A 587 -17.26 -10.48 6.22
N ALA A 588 -17.11 -10.87 4.97
CA ALA A 588 -16.54 -12.16 4.57
C ALA A 588 -15.10 -12.32 5.14
N PRO A 589 -14.48 -13.51 5.05
CA PRO A 589 -13.13 -13.69 5.52
C PRO A 589 -12.17 -12.67 4.92
N ALA A 590 -11.35 -12.05 5.75
CA ALA A 590 -10.38 -11.07 5.30
C ALA A 590 -9.25 -11.74 4.49
N THR A 591 -8.77 -11.06 3.46
CA THR A 591 -7.51 -11.43 2.82
C THR A 591 -6.32 -11.07 3.70
N LYS A 592 -5.16 -11.69 3.48
CA LYS A 592 -3.92 -11.22 4.07
C LYS A 592 -3.62 -9.82 3.52
N PHE A 593 -3.13 -8.93 4.38
CA PHE A 593 -2.73 -7.57 4.00
C PHE A 593 -3.88 -6.64 3.53
N SER A 594 -5.13 -6.96 3.86
CA SER A 594 -6.26 -6.07 3.60
C SER A 594 -6.08 -4.72 4.27
N VAL A 595 -6.27 -3.64 3.50
CA VAL A 595 -6.16 -2.24 3.95
C VAL A 595 -7.51 -1.57 3.79
N PRO A 596 -8.10 -1.00 4.84
CA PRO A 596 -9.31 -0.19 4.69
C PRO A 596 -8.97 1.15 4.04
N THR A 597 -9.77 1.58 3.06
CA THR A 597 -9.63 2.90 2.42
C THR A 597 -10.64 3.85 3.00
N VAL A 598 -10.17 5.00 3.50
CA VAL A 598 -11.03 6.00 4.14
C VAL A 598 -11.09 7.25 3.27
N ALA A 599 -12.28 7.60 2.78
CA ALA A 599 -12.49 8.83 2.02
C ALA A 599 -13.97 9.25 2.03
N ASN A 600 -14.20 10.56 2.09
CA ASN A 600 -15.50 11.19 1.82
C ASN A 600 -16.66 10.70 2.71
N GLY A 601 -16.41 10.41 3.97
CA GLY A 601 -17.40 9.90 4.91
C GLY A 601 -17.67 8.39 4.81
N PHE A 602 -16.85 7.65 4.06
CA PHE A 602 -16.99 6.21 3.88
C PHE A 602 -15.69 5.47 4.13
N VAL A 603 -15.83 4.17 4.48
CA VAL A 603 -14.72 3.22 4.51
C VAL A 603 -15.00 2.08 3.54
N TYR A 604 -14.06 1.85 2.65
CA TYR A 604 -14.11 0.85 1.59
C TYR A 604 -13.24 -0.34 1.97
N VAL A 605 -13.82 -1.54 1.95
CA VAL A 605 -13.18 -2.78 2.42
C VAL A 605 -13.30 -3.86 1.38
N GLY A 606 -12.16 -4.43 0.98
CA GLY A 606 -12.10 -5.66 0.16
C GLY A 606 -11.92 -6.90 1.03
N ALA A 607 -12.52 -8.01 0.62
CA ALA A 607 -12.45 -9.29 1.32
C ALA A 607 -12.49 -10.48 0.35
N GLN A 608 -12.38 -11.68 0.91
CA GLN A 608 -12.69 -12.93 0.20
C GLN A 608 -14.20 -13.04 0.00
N GLY A 609 -14.64 -14.00 -0.79
CA GLY A 609 -16.05 -14.37 -0.93
C GLY A 609 -16.34 -15.73 -0.35
N LEU A 610 -17.55 -15.90 0.14
CA LEU A 610 -18.08 -17.19 0.58
C LEU A 610 -19.33 -17.54 -0.23
N GLN A 611 -19.40 -18.77 -0.71
CA GLN A 611 -20.62 -19.34 -1.25
C GLN A 611 -21.00 -20.56 -0.40
N ASN A 612 -22.19 -20.52 0.21
CA ASN A 612 -22.65 -21.58 1.13
C ASN A 612 -21.66 -21.89 2.26
N GLY A 613 -20.98 -20.85 2.79
CA GLY A 613 -19.98 -21.00 3.86
C GLY A 613 -18.63 -21.57 3.41
N VAL A 614 -18.42 -21.77 2.12
CA VAL A 614 -17.16 -22.27 1.54
C VAL A 614 -16.50 -21.13 0.75
N ASN A 615 -15.20 -20.97 0.93
CA ASN A 615 -14.42 -20.06 0.10
C ASN A 615 -14.29 -20.67 -1.31
N ASN A 616 -14.91 -20.01 -2.29
CA ASN A 616 -14.96 -20.45 -3.68
C ASN A 616 -14.00 -19.67 -4.60
N GLY A 617 -13.11 -18.85 -4.03
CA GLY A 617 -12.20 -17.98 -4.78
C GLY A 617 -12.81 -16.67 -5.26
N SER A 618 -14.11 -16.42 -5.01
CA SER A 618 -14.73 -15.11 -5.26
C SER A 618 -14.27 -14.06 -4.24
N GLY A 619 -14.65 -12.80 -4.46
CA GLY A 619 -14.41 -11.67 -3.55
C GLY A 619 -15.70 -10.96 -3.18
N THR A 620 -15.60 -10.13 -2.15
CA THR A 620 -16.68 -9.22 -1.77
C THR A 620 -16.07 -7.84 -1.45
N PHE A 621 -16.72 -6.82 -1.94
CA PHE A 621 -16.42 -5.43 -1.64
C PHE A 621 -17.52 -4.85 -0.76
N TYR A 622 -17.16 -4.00 0.20
CA TYR A 622 -18.08 -3.37 1.16
C TYR A 622 -17.86 -1.87 1.23
N ILE A 623 -18.94 -1.12 1.45
CA ILE A 623 -18.92 0.28 1.86
C ILE A 623 -19.53 0.39 3.25
N PHE A 624 -18.76 0.98 4.18
CA PHE A 624 -19.21 1.35 5.52
C PHE A 624 -19.38 2.87 5.61
N GLY A 625 -20.32 3.31 6.44
CA GLY A 625 -20.59 4.74 6.62
C GLY A 625 -21.73 4.99 7.60
N SER A 626 -22.11 6.26 7.72
CA SER A 626 -23.23 6.66 8.57
C SER A 626 -24.55 6.05 8.12
N LEU A 627 -25.36 5.62 9.07
CA LEU A 627 -26.66 5.00 8.89
C LEU A 627 -27.74 5.81 9.67
N PRO A 628 -29.00 5.74 9.24
CA PRO A 628 -30.12 6.10 10.13
C PRO A 628 -30.04 5.25 11.41
N PRO A 629 -30.52 5.79 12.56
CA PRO A 629 -30.56 5.02 13.79
C PRO A 629 -31.31 3.69 13.59
N ARG A 630 -30.67 2.60 14.00
CA ARG A 630 -31.19 1.22 13.84
C ARG A 630 -31.29 0.51 15.17
N THR A 631 -32.15 -0.50 15.24
CA THR A 631 -32.25 -1.38 16.40
C THR A 631 -31.22 -2.49 16.26
N CYS A 632 -30.41 -2.69 17.29
CA CYS A 632 -29.49 -3.83 17.44
C CYS A 632 -29.88 -4.56 18.73
N ASP A 633 -29.80 -5.90 18.72
CA ASP A 633 -30.10 -6.75 19.90
C ASP A 633 -29.10 -6.51 21.02
#